data_e9cc49cc4e94c4ebaa0787f710b0555f
#
_entry.id   e9cc49cc4e94c4ebaa0787f710b0555f
#
_cell.length_a   1.000
_cell.length_b   1.000
_cell.length_c   1.000
_cell.angle_alpha   90.00
_cell.angle_beta   90.00
_cell.angle_gamma   90.00
#
_symmetry.space_group_name_H-M   'P 1'
#
loop_
_entity.id
_entity.type
_entity.pdbx_description
1 polymer ?
#
loop_
_entity_poly.entity_id
_entity_poly.type
_entity_poly.pdbx_seq_one_letter_code
_entity_poly.pdbx_strand_id
1 'polypeptide(L)'
;MLINEQTRDFIRQHENDDVRRLALQGTKDPEVDLMVALQQIAGRQTARRKLPSWAAVDGLFYPPHLNMEQCSSEQTARYKASLLKGGQRYVDLTGGFGVDFYWMSQGFQHRFYVERDEALCAIAEHNFRLLGLSCSVNCRTTATYLSEMEHADVVFLDPARRDEKGARTFGIEDCTPNVLELLPLLRMKADTIVLKLSPMLDWRKAVSDIEVISDKREVVSEVHIVSVDNECKELLLVLKNEVTEGFKLYCVNNEQVFHLVSSKETLCFSRRNTSFLQEKHTVSLGETHAPTYLYEPNASIMKAGCFDALE
;
A
#
# COMPACT_ATOMS: atom_id res chain seq x y z
N MET A 1 -25.64 -4.43 -3.63
CA MET A 1 -25.50 -5.82 -4.13
C MET A 1 -26.33 -6.71 -3.23
N LEU A 2 -27.35 -7.38 -3.73
CA LEU A 2 -28.23 -8.24 -2.92
C LEU A 2 -27.92 -9.69 -3.25
N ILE A 3 -27.32 -10.41 -2.30
CA ILE A 3 -27.18 -11.86 -2.38
C ILE A 3 -28.48 -12.46 -1.81
N ASN A 4 -29.12 -13.37 -2.58
CA ASN A 4 -30.33 -14.08 -2.11
C ASN A 4 -29.99 -15.02 -0.94
N GLU A 5 -31.04 -15.52 -0.27
CA GLU A 5 -30.88 -16.35 0.92
C GLU A 5 -30.17 -17.67 0.63
N GLN A 6 -30.53 -18.33 -0.48
CA GLN A 6 -29.93 -19.60 -0.90
C GLN A 6 -28.44 -19.49 -1.14
N THR A 7 -27.99 -18.42 -1.82
CA THR A 7 -26.55 -18.15 -2.04
C THR A 7 -25.84 -17.86 -0.72
N ARG A 8 -26.46 -17.12 0.20
CA ARG A 8 -25.89 -16.88 1.54
C ARG A 8 -25.72 -18.17 2.34
N ASP A 9 -26.73 -19.03 2.33
CA ASP A 9 -26.67 -20.29 3.04
C ASP A 9 -25.62 -21.21 2.45
N PHE A 10 -25.50 -21.25 1.13
CA PHE A 10 -24.42 -21.97 0.46
C PHE A 10 -23.04 -21.46 0.90
N ILE A 11 -22.82 -20.14 0.94
CA ILE A 11 -21.57 -19.55 1.42
C ILE A 11 -21.26 -19.98 2.86
N ARG A 12 -22.25 -19.94 3.77
CA ARG A 12 -22.06 -20.34 5.17
C ARG A 12 -21.71 -21.84 5.31
N GLN A 13 -22.39 -22.71 4.55
CA GLN A 13 -22.15 -24.15 4.59
C GLN A 13 -20.77 -24.54 4.07
N HIS A 14 -20.25 -23.78 3.11
CA HIS A 14 -19.01 -24.10 2.39
C HIS A 14 -17.85 -23.13 2.68
N GLU A 15 -17.93 -22.30 3.71
CA GLU A 15 -16.95 -21.25 3.99
C GLU A 15 -15.52 -21.76 4.24
N ASN A 16 -15.36 -23.05 4.58
CA ASN A 16 -14.07 -23.69 4.84
C ASN A 16 -13.67 -24.69 3.73
N ASP A 17 -14.50 -24.88 2.73
CA ASP A 17 -14.25 -25.86 1.67
C ASP A 17 -13.24 -25.30 0.64
N ASP A 18 -12.59 -26.21 -0.08
CA ASP A 18 -11.71 -25.85 -1.19
C ASP A 18 -12.53 -25.26 -2.35
N VAL A 19 -12.30 -24.00 -2.67
CA VAL A 19 -13.05 -23.24 -3.68
C VAL A 19 -12.94 -23.87 -5.07
N ARG A 20 -11.76 -24.44 -5.42
CA ARG A 20 -11.56 -25.08 -6.72
C ARG A 20 -12.39 -26.35 -6.83
N ARG A 21 -12.44 -27.13 -5.75
CA ARG A 21 -13.28 -28.32 -5.66
C ARG A 21 -14.77 -27.97 -5.76
N LEU A 22 -15.22 -26.93 -5.04
CA LEU A 22 -16.60 -26.44 -5.15
C LEU A 22 -16.95 -25.99 -6.58
N ALA A 23 -16.06 -25.29 -7.25
CA ALA A 23 -16.24 -24.85 -8.63
C ALA A 23 -16.43 -26.03 -9.61
N LEU A 24 -15.70 -27.15 -9.38
CA LEU A 24 -15.83 -28.37 -10.19
C LEU A 24 -17.10 -29.16 -9.88
N GLN A 25 -17.54 -29.19 -8.61
CA GLN A 25 -18.72 -29.91 -8.18
C GLN A 25 -20.02 -29.21 -8.58
N GLY A 26 -19.99 -27.89 -8.67
CA GLY A 26 -21.15 -27.06 -8.93
C GLY A 26 -22.18 -27.09 -7.78
N THR A 27 -23.38 -26.66 -8.09
CA THR A 27 -24.53 -26.72 -7.18
C THR A 27 -25.71 -27.38 -7.87
N LYS A 28 -26.55 -28.10 -7.09
CA LYS A 28 -27.83 -28.65 -7.59
C LYS A 28 -28.97 -27.65 -7.42
N ASP A 29 -28.80 -26.64 -6.62
CA ASP A 29 -29.80 -25.59 -6.37
C ASP A 29 -29.68 -24.48 -7.42
N PRO A 30 -30.70 -24.32 -8.30
CA PRO A 30 -30.67 -23.31 -9.35
C PRO A 30 -30.78 -21.86 -8.81
N GLU A 31 -31.22 -21.68 -7.57
CA GLU A 31 -31.33 -20.36 -6.92
C GLU A 31 -29.97 -19.88 -6.36
N VAL A 32 -28.96 -20.74 -6.29
CA VAL A 32 -27.62 -20.36 -5.84
C VAL A 32 -26.83 -19.72 -6.98
N ASP A 33 -26.45 -18.45 -6.82
CA ASP A 33 -25.43 -17.85 -7.68
C ASP A 33 -24.04 -18.37 -7.30
N LEU A 34 -23.64 -19.46 -7.98
CA LEU A 34 -22.39 -20.15 -7.68
C LEU A 34 -21.16 -19.24 -7.88
N MET A 35 -21.14 -18.35 -8.89
CA MET A 35 -20.01 -17.48 -9.16
C MET A 35 -19.81 -16.49 -8.02
N VAL A 36 -20.90 -15.86 -7.57
CA VAL A 36 -20.87 -14.97 -6.40
C VAL A 36 -20.48 -15.74 -5.16
N ALA A 37 -21.05 -16.93 -4.91
CA ALA A 37 -20.72 -17.75 -3.74
C ALA A 37 -19.23 -18.10 -3.68
N LEU A 38 -18.64 -18.57 -4.76
CA LEU A 38 -17.22 -18.91 -4.84
C LEU A 38 -16.32 -17.69 -4.60
N GLN A 39 -16.68 -16.53 -5.16
CA GLN A 39 -15.96 -15.29 -4.92
C GLN A 39 -15.98 -14.89 -3.44
N GLN A 40 -17.15 -14.97 -2.79
CA GLN A 40 -17.29 -14.60 -1.38
C GLN A 40 -16.55 -15.59 -0.45
N ILE A 41 -16.62 -16.88 -0.73
CA ILE A 41 -15.89 -17.91 0.03
C ILE A 41 -14.38 -17.69 -0.10
N ALA A 42 -13.87 -17.55 -1.33
CA ALA A 42 -12.44 -17.28 -1.58
C ALA A 42 -11.96 -15.99 -0.91
N GLY A 43 -12.77 -14.91 -1.04
CA GLY A 43 -12.48 -13.62 -0.43
C GLY A 43 -12.40 -13.70 1.09
N ARG A 44 -13.35 -14.38 1.74
CA ARG A 44 -13.35 -14.57 3.20
C ARG A 44 -12.18 -15.44 3.67
N GLN A 45 -11.83 -16.49 2.95
CA GLN A 45 -10.66 -17.32 3.26
C GLN A 45 -9.35 -16.51 3.17
N THR A 46 -9.20 -15.68 2.15
CA THR A 46 -8.08 -14.76 2.03
C THR A 46 -8.06 -13.72 3.16
N ALA A 47 -9.24 -13.17 3.49
CA ALA A 47 -9.38 -12.16 4.54
C ALA A 47 -9.02 -12.71 5.93
N ARG A 48 -9.32 -13.95 6.26
CA ARG A 48 -8.93 -14.57 7.55
C ARG A 48 -7.45 -14.45 7.85
N ARG A 49 -6.61 -14.46 6.82
CA ARG A 49 -5.14 -14.29 6.94
C ARG A 49 -4.71 -12.83 6.79
N LYS A 50 -5.29 -12.13 5.82
CA LYS A 50 -4.83 -10.80 5.39
C LYS A 50 -5.50 -9.66 6.15
N LEU A 51 -6.77 -9.84 6.54
CA LEU A 51 -7.66 -8.85 7.15
C LEU A 51 -8.47 -9.50 8.30
N PRO A 52 -7.82 -10.03 9.35
CA PRO A 52 -8.50 -10.84 10.37
C PRO A 52 -9.65 -10.10 11.07
N SER A 53 -9.53 -8.81 11.33
CA SER A 53 -10.61 -8.04 11.95
C SER A 53 -11.83 -7.90 11.03
N TRP A 54 -11.64 -7.79 9.73
CA TRP A 54 -12.73 -7.74 8.75
C TRP A 54 -13.37 -9.11 8.59
N ALA A 55 -12.58 -10.19 8.54
CA ALA A 55 -13.10 -11.55 8.43
C ALA A 55 -14.01 -11.97 9.61
N ALA A 56 -13.86 -11.32 10.76
CA ALA A 56 -14.69 -11.51 11.94
C ALA A 56 -16.06 -10.80 11.85
N VAL A 57 -16.27 -9.90 10.88
CA VAL A 57 -17.54 -9.19 10.67
C VAL A 57 -18.36 -9.94 9.64
N ASP A 58 -19.57 -10.35 10.03
CA ASP A 58 -20.48 -11.00 9.11
C ASP A 58 -21.09 -10.03 8.10
N GLY A 59 -21.32 -10.53 6.88
CA GLY A 59 -22.01 -9.80 5.83
C GLY A 59 -21.12 -8.86 5.03
N LEU A 60 -19.81 -8.80 5.27
CA LEU A 60 -18.90 -8.08 4.38
C LEU A 60 -18.85 -8.74 3.00
N PHE A 61 -18.78 -7.88 1.98
CA PHE A 61 -18.55 -8.32 0.61
C PHE A 61 -17.07 -8.24 0.24
N TYR A 62 -16.61 -9.27 -0.44
CA TYR A 62 -15.24 -9.37 -0.93
C TYR A 62 -15.21 -9.17 -2.45
N PRO A 63 -14.31 -8.33 -2.97
CA PRO A 63 -14.16 -8.10 -4.39
C PRO A 63 -13.53 -9.32 -5.10
N PRO A 64 -13.39 -9.29 -6.44
CA PRO A 64 -12.69 -10.33 -7.18
C PRO A 64 -11.29 -10.61 -6.64
N HIS A 65 -10.80 -11.83 -6.89
CA HIS A 65 -9.53 -12.34 -6.35
C HIS A 65 -8.36 -11.37 -6.56
N LEU A 66 -8.24 -10.76 -7.74
CA LEU A 66 -7.15 -9.82 -8.04
C LEU A 66 -7.13 -8.63 -7.06
N ASN A 67 -8.29 -8.06 -6.76
CA ASN A 67 -8.41 -6.95 -5.81
C ASN A 67 -8.06 -7.40 -4.38
N MET A 68 -8.41 -8.65 -4.01
CA MET A 68 -8.03 -9.23 -2.72
C MET A 68 -6.52 -9.46 -2.60
N GLU A 69 -5.84 -9.85 -3.69
CA GLU A 69 -4.39 -10.03 -3.71
C GLU A 69 -3.65 -8.68 -3.63
N GLN A 70 -4.14 -7.68 -4.35
CA GLN A 70 -3.50 -6.37 -4.46
C GLN A 70 -3.75 -5.44 -3.27
N CYS A 71 -4.83 -5.61 -2.52
CA CYS A 71 -5.09 -4.76 -1.36
C CYS A 71 -4.03 -4.93 -0.27
N SER A 72 -3.87 -3.95 0.57
CA SER A 72 -2.99 -4.01 1.74
C SER A 72 -3.44 -5.09 2.72
N SER A 73 -2.49 -5.63 3.50
CA SER A 73 -2.84 -6.37 4.71
C SER A 73 -3.32 -5.43 5.81
N GLU A 74 -4.05 -5.95 6.78
CA GLU A 74 -4.42 -5.17 7.97
C GLU A 74 -3.19 -4.61 8.69
N GLN A 75 -2.12 -5.38 8.77
CA GLN A 75 -0.86 -4.96 9.39
C GLN A 75 -0.24 -3.76 8.68
N THR A 76 -0.11 -3.80 7.34
CA THR A 76 0.48 -2.67 6.59
C THR A 76 -0.45 -1.45 6.55
N ALA A 77 -1.77 -1.64 6.55
CA ALA A 77 -2.72 -0.55 6.63
C ALA A 77 -2.70 0.15 8.01
N ARG A 78 -2.60 -0.61 9.11
CA ARG A 78 -2.41 -0.06 10.45
C ARG A 78 -1.08 0.69 10.60
N TYR A 79 -0.01 0.18 9.98
CA TYR A 79 1.25 0.89 9.93
C TYR A 79 1.10 2.26 9.24
N LYS A 80 0.48 2.32 8.05
CA LYS A 80 0.20 3.58 7.36
C LYS A 80 -0.64 4.54 8.21
N ALA A 81 -1.65 4.01 8.88
CA ALA A 81 -2.47 4.81 9.80
C ALA A 81 -1.67 5.42 10.96
N SER A 82 -0.66 4.71 11.48
CA SER A 82 0.20 5.20 12.57
C SER A 82 1.10 6.38 12.17
N LEU A 83 1.29 6.62 10.87
CA LEU A 83 2.04 7.77 10.34
C LEU A 83 1.25 9.08 10.44
N LEU A 84 -0.07 9.00 10.64
CA LEU A 84 -1.00 10.13 10.59
C LEU A 84 -1.44 10.53 12.00
N LYS A 85 -1.53 11.84 12.21
CA LYS A 85 -1.98 12.40 13.51
C LYS A 85 -3.50 12.61 13.59
N GLY A 86 -4.22 12.33 12.49
CA GLY A 86 -5.61 12.74 12.34
C GLY A 86 -5.73 14.21 11.91
N GLY A 87 -6.97 14.69 11.78
CA GLY A 87 -7.25 16.06 11.33
C GLY A 87 -8.70 16.25 10.93
N GLN A 88 -8.94 17.28 10.10
CA GLN A 88 -10.26 17.62 9.63
C GLN A 88 -10.67 16.77 8.42
N ARG A 89 -9.81 16.72 7.39
CA ARG A 89 -10.17 16.13 6.10
C ARG A 89 -9.12 15.13 5.61
N TYR A 90 -9.56 13.91 5.36
CA TYR A 90 -8.78 12.85 4.73
C TYR A 90 -9.40 12.46 3.40
N VAL A 91 -8.59 12.33 2.36
CA VAL A 91 -9.02 11.91 1.03
C VAL A 91 -8.13 10.76 0.55
N ASP A 92 -8.76 9.64 0.18
CA ASP A 92 -8.11 8.57 -0.58
C ASP A 92 -8.57 8.67 -2.04
N LEU A 93 -7.65 8.96 -2.94
CA LEU A 93 -7.94 9.16 -4.37
C LEU A 93 -7.89 7.86 -5.20
N THR A 94 -7.59 6.73 -4.56
CA THR A 94 -7.42 5.41 -5.20
C THR A 94 -7.95 4.29 -4.30
N GLY A 95 -9.16 4.45 -3.83
CA GLY A 95 -9.74 3.71 -2.72
C GLY A 95 -9.70 2.17 -2.81
N GLY A 96 -9.86 1.59 -4.01
CA GLY A 96 -9.78 0.15 -4.23
C GLY A 96 -10.75 -0.64 -3.34
N PHE A 97 -10.28 -1.69 -2.65
CA PHE A 97 -11.11 -2.43 -1.69
C PHE A 97 -11.39 -1.64 -0.38
N GLY A 98 -10.69 -0.53 -0.15
CA GLY A 98 -10.93 0.36 0.98
C GLY A 98 -10.20 0.00 2.28
N VAL A 99 -9.26 -0.93 2.26
CA VAL A 99 -8.53 -1.37 3.46
C VAL A 99 -7.68 -0.23 4.03
N ASP A 100 -6.88 0.41 3.19
CA ASP A 100 -6.05 1.56 3.58
C ASP A 100 -6.93 2.73 4.04
N PHE A 101 -7.97 3.04 3.27
CA PHE A 101 -8.93 4.07 3.62
C PHE A 101 -9.53 3.86 5.01
N TYR A 102 -10.00 2.63 5.30
CA TYR A 102 -10.62 2.32 6.58
C TYR A 102 -9.70 2.63 7.77
N TRP A 103 -8.44 2.18 7.71
CA TRP A 103 -7.50 2.37 8.81
C TRP A 103 -6.95 3.79 8.89
N MET A 104 -6.54 4.37 7.77
CA MET A 104 -5.89 5.68 7.73
C MET A 104 -6.84 6.84 8.05
N SER A 105 -8.13 6.69 7.75
CA SER A 105 -9.11 7.76 7.95
C SER A 105 -9.68 7.86 9.37
N GLN A 106 -9.38 6.91 10.28
CA GLN A 106 -10.01 6.84 11.61
C GLN A 106 -9.87 8.13 12.45
N GLY A 107 -8.75 8.81 12.34
CA GLY A 107 -8.46 10.04 13.10
C GLY A 107 -9.02 11.33 12.49
N PHE A 108 -9.82 11.26 11.40
CA PHE A 108 -10.30 12.43 10.67
C PHE A 108 -11.81 12.64 10.83
N GLN A 109 -12.24 13.91 10.81
CA GLN A 109 -13.66 14.25 10.93
C GLN A 109 -14.41 14.00 9.62
N HIS A 110 -13.84 14.42 8.48
CA HIS A 110 -14.40 14.28 7.14
C HIS A 110 -13.55 13.32 6.33
N ARG A 111 -14.16 12.27 5.81
CA ARG A 111 -13.49 11.14 5.15
C ARG A 111 -14.06 10.96 3.77
N PHE A 112 -13.21 11.02 2.75
CA PHE A 112 -13.59 10.94 1.35
C PHE A 112 -12.85 9.79 0.68
N TYR A 113 -13.61 8.77 0.30
CA TYR A 113 -13.15 7.65 -0.49
C TYR A 113 -13.47 7.92 -1.95
N VAL A 114 -12.50 7.78 -2.84
CA VAL A 114 -12.64 7.99 -4.28
C VAL A 114 -12.15 6.76 -5.03
N GLU A 115 -12.99 6.20 -5.88
CA GLU A 115 -12.69 5.04 -6.71
C GLU A 115 -13.47 5.17 -8.02
N ARG A 116 -12.87 4.74 -9.13
CA ARG A 116 -13.51 4.81 -10.46
C ARG A 116 -14.38 3.60 -10.80
N ASP A 117 -14.13 2.47 -10.16
CA ASP A 117 -14.87 1.22 -10.37
C ASP A 117 -16.15 1.23 -9.53
N GLU A 118 -17.30 1.23 -10.21
CA GLU A 118 -18.62 1.27 -9.57
C GLU A 118 -18.87 0.05 -8.66
N ALA A 119 -18.36 -1.12 -9.03
CA ALA A 119 -18.52 -2.32 -8.23
C ALA A 119 -17.72 -2.24 -6.93
N LEU A 120 -16.51 -1.70 -6.98
CA LEU A 120 -15.71 -1.44 -5.78
C LEU A 120 -16.34 -0.36 -4.90
N CYS A 121 -16.87 0.72 -5.48
CA CYS A 121 -17.61 1.75 -4.73
C CYS A 121 -18.80 1.14 -3.97
N ALA A 122 -19.59 0.30 -4.64
CA ALA A 122 -20.75 -0.35 -4.01
C ALA A 122 -20.35 -1.32 -2.89
N ILE A 123 -19.25 -2.07 -3.06
CA ILE A 123 -18.68 -2.93 -2.02
C ILE A 123 -18.18 -2.09 -0.85
N ALA A 124 -17.42 -1.03 -1.11
CA ALA A 124 -16.88 -0.15 -0.09
C ALA A 124 -17.98 0.51 0.75
N GLU A 125 -19.00 1.07 0.11
CA GLU A 125 -20.14 1.70 0.81
C GLU A 125 -20.87 0.71 1.71
N HIS A 126 -21.12 -0.51 1.22
CA HIS A 126 -21.73 -1.57 2.03
C HIS A 126 -20.85 -1.95 3.23
N ASN A 127 -19.57 -2.20 2.98
CA ASN A 127 -18.64 -2.66 4.00
C ASN A 127 -18.37 -1.59 5.06
N PHE A 128 -18.15 -0.34 4.66
CA PHE A 128 -17.91 0.75 5.62
C PHE A 128 -19.08 0.96 6.56
N ARG A 129 -20.31 0.82 6.07
CA ARG A 129 -21.51 0.87 6.93
C ARG A 129 -21.51 -0.25 7.98
N LEU A 130 -21.16 -1.49 7.60
CA LEU A 130 -21.07 -2.62 8.54
C LEU A 130 -19.91 -2.47 9.52
N LEU A 131 -18.81 -1.87 9.07
CA LEU A 131 -17.64 -1.57 9.89
C LEU A 131 -17.81 -0.32 10.77
N GLY A 132 -18.97 0.36 10.70
CA GLY A 132 -19.26 1.54 11.50
C GLY A 132 -18.49 2.80 11.07
N LEU A 133 -17.97 2.84 9.84
CA LEU A 133 -17.24 3.99 9.31
C LEU A 133 -18.18 4.93 8.55
N SER A 134 -18.36 6.14 9.05
CA SER A 134 -19.07 7.21 8.33
C SER A 134 -18.11 7.93 7.39
N CYS A 135 -18.40 7.92 6.09
CA CYS A 135 -17.59 8.54 5.06
C CYS A 135 -18.40 8.89 3.82
N SER A 136 -17.82 9.66 2.92
CA SER A 136 -18.36 9.94 1.58
C SER A 136 -17.68 9.03 0.56
N VAL A 137 -18.48 8.19 -0.12
CA VAL A 137 -18.01 7.35 -1.23
C VAL A 137 -18.28 8.09 -2.53
N ASN A 138 -17.23 8.29 -3.33
CA ASN A 138 -17.29 9.04 -4.59
C ASN A 138 -16.82 8.15 -5.74
N CYS A 139 -17.75 7.76 -6.61
CA CYS A 139 -17.44 6.97 -7.79
C CYS A 139 -16.98 7.90 -8.92
N ARG A 140 -15.68 8.23 -8.92
CA ARG A 140 -15.07 9.20 -9.84
C ARG A 140 -13.62 8.83 -10.12
N THR A 141 -13.08 9.36 -11.21
CA THR A 141 -11.63 9.25 -11.45
C THR A 141 -10.86 10.18 -10.51
N THR A 142 -9.63 9.78 -10.18
CA THR A 142 -8.70 10.59 -9.36
C THR A 142 -8.57 12.02 -9.89
N ALA A 143 -8.33 12.18 -11.20
CA ALA A 143 -8.11 13.49 -11.81
C ALA A 143 -9.35 14.41 -11.71
N THR A 144 -10.54 13.86 -11.97
CA THR A 144 -11.79 14.63 -11.87
C THR A 144 -12.06 15.06 -10.44
N TYR A 145 -11.93 14.14 -9.48
CA TYR A 145 -12.18 14.46 -8.08
C TYR A 145 -11.15 15.47 -7.53
N LEU A 146 -9.87 15.26 -7.81
CA LEU A 146 -8.77 16.13 -7.37
C LEU A 146 -8.95 17.58 -7.87
N SER A 147 -9.42 17.76 -9.11
CA SER A 147 -9.64 19.11 -9.65
C SER A 147 -10.70 19.90 -8.91
N GLU A 148 -11.74 19.24 -8.40
CA GLU A 148 -12.90 19.85 -7.77
C GLU A 148 -12.85 19.86 -6.23
N MET A 149 -12.04 18.97 -5.61
CA MET A 149 -12.01 18.83 -4.16
C MET A 149 -11.51 20.10 -3.47
N GLU A 150 -12.00 20.30 -2.26
CA GLU A 150 -11.45 21.28 -1.34
C GLU A 150 -10.12 20.81 -0.76
N HIS A 151 -9.39 21.73 -0.14
CA HIS A 151 -8.12 21.43 0.53
C HIS A 151 -8.29 20.36 1.62
N ALA A 152 -7.32 19.45 1.76
CA ALA A 152 -7.32 18.35 2.71
C ALA A 152 -6.04 18.35 3.57
N ASP A 153 -6.15 17.91 4.83
CA ASP A 153 -4.97 17.73 5.67
C ASP A 153 -4.10 16.59 5.13
N VAL A 154 -4.74 15.51 4.66
CA VAL A 154 -4.04 14.36 4.09
C VAL A 154 -4.73 13.86 2.82
N VAL A 155 -3.93 13.65 1.80
CA VAL A 155 -4.31 12.92 0.57
C VAL A 155 -3.46 11.65 0.45
N PHE A 156 -4.12 10.53 0.22
CA PHE A 156 -3.49 9.24 -0.04
C PHE A 156 -3.69 8.82 -1.50
N LEU A 157 -2.64 8.22 -2.09
CA LEU A 157 -2.68 7.59 -3.41
C LEU A 157 -1.93 6.26 -3.40
N ASP A 158 -2.56 5.24 -3.97
CA ASP A 158 -1.97 3.94 -4.32
C ASP A 158 -2.15 3.69 -5.83
N PRO A 159 -1.37 4.35 -6.69
CA PRO A 159 -1.55 4.25 -8.12
C PRO A 159 -1.16 2.86 -8.64
N ALA A 160 -2.04 2.25 -9.42
CA ALA A 160 -1.76 0.97 -10.05
C ALA A 160 -0.63 1.11 -11.08
N ARG A 161 0.19 0.07 -11.24
CA ARG A 161 1.13 0.01 -12.35
C ARG A 161 0.35 -0.09 -13.67
N ARG A 162 0.76 0.67 -14.68
CA ARG A 162 0.24 0.47 -16.03
C ARG A 162 0.71 -0.88 -16.52
N ASP A 163 -0.20 -1.81 -16.65
CA ASP A 163 0.06 -3.08 -17.29
C ASP A 163 -1.08 -3.44 -18.25
N GLU A 164 -1.19 -2.70 -19.34
CA GLU A 164 -2.06 -3.11 -20.47
C GLU A 164 -1.39 -4.17 -21.36
N LYS A 165 -0.08 -4.46 -21.18
CA LYS A 165 0.69 -5.36 -22.05
C LYS A 165 1.67 -6.29 -21.32
N GLY A 166 1.63 -6.45 -20.00
CA GLY A 166 2.52 -7.36 -19.26
C GLY A 166 4.00 -6.91 -19.19
N ALA A 167 4.33 -5.69 -19.60
CA ALA A 167 5.68 -5.16 -19.49
C ALA A 167 5.96 -4.71 -18.06
N ARG A 168 7.11 -5.09 -17.50
CA ARG A 168 7.58 -4.63 -16.19
C ARG A 168 7.91 -3.15 -16.28
N THR A 169 7.08 -2.32 -15.67
CA THR A 169 7.31 -0.88 -15.55
C THR A 169 8.13 -0.60 -14.30
N PHE A 170 9.15 0.25 -14.42
CA PHE A 170 10.14 0.47 -13.36
C PHE A 170 10.16 1.91 -12.82
N GLY A 171 9.31 2.81 -13.38
CA GLY A 171 9.26 4.22 -13.03
C GLY A 171 7.95 4.63 -12.36
N ILE A 172 8.00 5.72 -11.58
CA ILE A 172 6.81 6.37 -10.99
C ILE A 172 5.93 7.00 -12.09
N GLU A 173 6.54 7.38 -13.20
CA GLU A 173 5.88 7.89 -14.42
C GLU A 173 4.94 6.89 -15.09
N ASP A 174 5.18 5.60 -14.86
CA ASP A 174 4.40 4.51 -15.44
C ASP A 174 3.16 4.12 -14.62
N CYS A 175 2.92 4.80 -13.51
CA CYS A 175 1.77 4.53 -12.67
C CYS A 175 0.46 5.09 -13.25
N THR A 176 -0.67 4.51 -12.87
CA THR A 176 -2.01 5.00 -13.21
C THR A 176 -2.83 5.21 -11.93
N PRO A 177 -3.22 6.45 -11.62
CA PRO A 177 -2.92 7.70 -12.34
C PRO A 177 -1.41 8.04 -12.30
N ASN A 178 -0.92 8.81 -13.30
CA ASN A 178 0.44 9.28 -13.33
C ASN A 178 0.65 10.33 -12.20
N VAL A 179 1.39 9.93 -11.18
CA VAL A 179 1.61 10.75 -9.98
C VAL A 179 2.33 12.05 -10.31
N LEU A 180 3.31 12.00 -11.22
CA LEU A 180 4.11 13.18 -11.57
C LEU A 180 3.29 14.27 -12.25
N GLU A 181 2.31 13.88 -13.08
CA GLU A 181 1.37 14.83 -13.70
C GLU A 181 0.40 15.45 -12.68
N LEU A 182 0.00 14.68 -11.66
CA LEU A 182 -0.93 15.15 -10.63
C LEU A 182 -0.24 15.96 -9.53
N LEU A 183 1.07 15.81 -9.37
CA LEU A 183 1.82 16.34 -8.24
C LEU A 183 1.65 17.85 -8.02
N PRO A 184 1.68 18.73 -9.05
CA PRO A 184 1.45 20.17 -8.84
C PRO A 184 0.09 20.46 -8.19
N LEU A 185 -0.97 19.79 -8.67
CA LEU A 185 -2.32 19.97 -8.15
C LEU A 185 -2.49 19.34 -6.75
N LEU A 186 -1.90 18.16 -6.51
CA LEU A 186 -1.89 17.53 -5.20
C LEU A 186 -1.29 18.44 -4.14
N ARG A 187 -0.17 19.10 -4.44
CA ARG A 187 0.50 20.02 -3.52
C ARG A 187 -0.30 21.29 -3.23
N MET A 188 -1.14 21.72 -4.16
CA MET A 188 -2.06 22.84 -3.94
C MET A 188 -3.25 22.46 -3.05
N LYS A 189 -3.61 21.17 -3.04
CA LYS A 189 -4.85 20.64 -2.45
C LYS A 189 -4.63 19.87 -1.15
N ALA A 190 -3.38 19.64 -0.72
CA ALA A 190 -3.11 18.87 0.49
C ALA A 190 -1.90 19.40 1.27
N ASP A 191 -1.95 19.35 2.60
CA ASP A 191 -0.80 19.63 3.46
C ASP A 191 0.18 18.46 3.46
N THR A 192 -0.35 17.24 3.51
CA THR A 192 0.42 16.00 3.47
C THR A 192 -0.10 15.08 2.37
N ILE A 193 0.82 14.56 1.57
CA ILE A 193 0.50 13.56 0.54
C ILE A 193 1.24 12.27 0.92
N VAL A 194 0.51 11.15 0.99
CA VAL A 194 1.09 9.83 1.20
C VAL A 194 0.94 9.03 -0.08
N LEU A 195 2.07 8.68 -0.69
CA LEU A 195 2.12 7.84 -1.89
C LEU A 195 2.51 6.43 -1.49
N LYS A 196 1.68 5.46 -1.81
CA LYS A 196 2.02 4.04 -1.73
C LYS A 196 2.46 3.56 -3.10
N LEU A 197 3.65 3.03 -3.18
CA LEU A 197 4.26 2.57 -4.41
C LEU A 197 4.65 1.10 -4.30
N SER A 198 4.82 0.46 -5.44
CA SER A 198 5.31 -0.91 -5.50
C SER A 198 6.70 -1.03 -4.86
N PRO A 199 6.97 -2.08 -4.07
CA PRO A 199 8.30 -2.35 -3.51
C PRO A 199 9.34 -2.64 -4.59
N MET A 200 8.94 -2.88 -5.84
CA MET A 200 9.86 -3.10 -6.97
C MET A 200 10.47 -1.81 -7.51
N LEU A 201 9.85 -0.64 -7.24
CA LEU A 201 10.38 0.66 -7.68
C LEU A 201 11.69 1.00 -6.97
N ASP A 202 12.60 1.66 -7.69
CA ASP A 202 13.76 2.29 -7.07
C ASP A 202 13.31 3.53 -6.31
N TRP A 203 13.39 3.48 -4.98
CA TRP A 203 12.95 4.55 -4.13
C TRP A 203 13.78 5.83 -4.31
N ARG A 204 15.08 5.72 -4.61
CA ARG A 204 15.95 6.88 -4.85
C ARG A 204 15.56 7.61 -6.13
N LYS A 205 15.28 6.83 -7.20
CA LYS A 205 14.78 7.39 -8.45
C LYS A 205 13.43 8.07 -8.23
N ALA A 206 12.49 7.43 -7.53
CA ALA A 206 11.18 7.98 -7.25
C ALA A 206 11.25 9.31 -6.48
N VAL A 207 12.10 9.41 -5.46
CA VAL A 207 12.37 10.66 -4.73
C VAL A 207 12.93 11.73 -5.67
N SER A 208 13.95 11.37 -6.47
CA SER A 208 14.57 12.31 -7.42
C SER A 208 13.58 12.84 -8.45
N ASP A 209 12.72 11.98 -9.02
CA ASP A 209 11.73 12.37 -10.02
C ASP A 209 10.68 13.35 -9.44
N ILE A 210 10.23 13.10 -8.20
CA ILE A 210 9.31 13.98 -7.47
C ILE A 210 9.96 15.36 -7.21
N GLU A 211 11.21 15.38 -6.75
CA GLU A 211 11.91 16.62 -6.45
C GLU A 211 12.17 17.49 -7.69
N VAL A 212 12.47 16.85 -8.83
CA VAL A 212 12.67 17.55 -10.11
C VAL A 212 11.40 18.30 -10.55
N ILE A 213 10.23 17.66 -10.45
CA ILE A 213 8.95 18.26 -10.89
C ILE A 213 8.46 19.30 -9.90
N SER A 214 8.83 19.16 -8.63
CA SER A 214 8.35 20.06 -7.58
C SER A 214 8.98 21.46 -7.62
N ASP A 215 9.97 21.73 -8.48
CA ASP A 215 10.76 22.99 -8.52
C ASP A 215 11.35 23.41 -7.16
N LYS A 216 11.07 22.62 -6.13
CA LYS A 216 11.56 22.78 -4.77
C LYS A 216 12.21 21.47 -4.39
N ARG A 217 13.48 21.52 -4.09
CA ARG A 217 14.17 20.42 -3.43
C ARG A 217 13.54 20.24 -2.03
N GLU A 218 13.40 18.97 -1.58
CA GLU A 218 12.99 18.68 -0.19
C GLU A 218 11.48 18.68 0.08
N VAL A 219 10.69 18.20 -0.88
CA VAL A 219 9.26 17.94 -0.67
C VAL A 219 9.00 16.58 -0.02
N VAL A 220 9.88 15.59 -0.27
CA VAL A 220 9.78 14.27 0.36
C VAL A 220 10.35 14.38 1.77
N SER A 221 9.50 14.23 2.78
CA SER A 221 9.89 14.32 4.20
C SER A 221 10.23 12.94 4.78
N GLU A 222 9.59 11.89 4.33
CA GLU A 222 9.79 10.55 4.84
C GLU A 222 9.70 9.51 3.71
N VAL A 223 10.57 8.50 3.79
CA VAL A 223 10.56 7.31 2.93
C VAL A 223 10.43 6.10 3.83
N HIS A 224 9.43 5.24 3.59
CA HIS A 224 9.24 4.02 4.37
C HIS A 224 9.30 2.81 3.44
N ILE A 225 10.21 1.90 3.73
CA ILE A 225 10.32 0.59 3.08
C ILE A 225 9.72 -0.43 4.04
N VAL A 226 8.52 -0.91 3.72
CA VAL A 226 7.73 -1.75 4.62
C VAL A 226 7.79 -3.20 4.20
N SER A 227 8.29 -4.04 5.09
CA SER A 227 8.34 -5.49 4.96
C SER A 227 7.45 -6.16 6.02
N VAL A 228 6.89 -7.29 5.64
CA VAL A 228 6.16 -8.21 6.54
C VAL A 228 6.77 -9.59 6.34
N ASP A 229 7.15 -10.24 7.44
CA ASP A 229 7.78 -11.56 7.43
C ASP A 229 9.00 -11.63 6.49
N ASN A 230 9.83 -10.58 6.57
CA ASN A 230 11.05 -10.41 5.75
C ASN A 230 10.80 -10.37 4.24
N GLU A 231 9.60 -9.99 3.81
CA GLU A 231 9.25 -9.74 2.40
C GLU A 231 8.82 -8.28 2.23
N CYS A 232 9.49 -7.54 1.34
CA CYS A 232 9.17 -6.14 1.07
C CYS A 232 7.81 -6.02 0.38
N LYS A 233 6.85 -5.37 1.03
CA LYS A 233 5.45 -5.26 0.58
C LYS A 233 5.12 -3.92 -0.05
N GLU A 234 5.63 -2.83 0.51
CA GLU A 234 5.25 -1.46 0.12
C GLU A 234 6.44 -0.51 0.23
N LEU A 235 6.47 0.46 -0.67
CA LEU A 235 7.28 1.66 -0.58
C LEU A 235 6.32 2.84 -0.34
N LEU A 236 6.52 3.59 0.75
CA LEU A 236 5.73 4.78 1.04
C LEU A 236 6.60 6.02 0.95
N LEU A 237 6.10 7.05 0.29
CA LEU A 237 6.70 8.38 0.28
C LEU A 237 5.71 9.35 0.93
N VAL A 238 6.17 10.07 1.96
CA VAL A 238 5.39 11.12 2.61
C VAL A 238 5.93 12.46 2.16
N LEU A 239 5.09 13.23 1.49
CA LEU A 239 5.42 14.58 1.01
C LEU A 239 4.71 15.61 1.88
N LYS A 240 5.42 16.67 2.24
CA LYS A 240 4.89 17.81 3.00
C LYS A 240 5.16 19.11 2.26
N ASN A 241 4.30 20.09 2.49
CA ASN A 241 4.51 21.43 1.92
C ASN A 241 5.60 22.22 2.64
N GLU A 242 5.98 21.81 3.84
CA GLU A 242 7.09 22.39 4.58
C GLU A 242 8.42 21.87 4.02
N VAL A 243 9.37 22.79 3.85
CA VAL A 243 10.74 22.42 3.43
C VAL A 243 11.46 21.78 4.59
N THR A 244 11.95 20.56 4.40
CA THR A 244 12.74 19.82 5.40
C THR A 244 14.21 19.76 4.98
N GLU A 245 15.14 19.83 5.93
CA GLU A 245 16.57 19.58 5.67
C GLU A 245 16.82 18.08 5.49
N GLY A 246 16.54 17.56 4.28
CA GLY A 246 16.62 16.14 3.97
C GLY A 246 15.34 15.39 4.32
N PHE A 247 15.39 14.07 4.26
CA PHE A 247 14.26 13.19 4.60
C PHE A 247 14.67 12.10 5.60
N LYS A 248 13.69 11.51 6.25
CA LYS A 248 13.88 10.35 7.13
C LYS A 248 13.60 9.08 6.35
N LEU A 249 14.52 8.13 6.40
CA LEU A 249 14.36 6.79 5.82
C LEU A 249 14.03 5.80 6.93
N TYR A 250 12.92 5.11 6.79
CA TYR A 250 12.44 4.08 7.71
C TYR A 250 12.46 2.71 7.02
N CYS A 251 13.18 1.76 7.61
CA CYS A 251 13.20 0.35 7.21
C CYS A 251 12.37 -0.43 8.23
N VAL A 252 11.23 -0.93 7.81
CA VAL A 252 10.24 -1.58 8.69
C VAL A 252 10.14 -3.05 8.32
N ASN A 253 10.22 -3.92 9.32
CA ASN A 253 9.93 -5.35 9.16
C ASN A 253 9.10 -5.84 10.35
N ASN A 254 7.82 -6.08 10.13
CA ASN A 254 6.83 -6.31 11.19
C ASN A 254 6.84 -5.13 12.19
N GLU A 255 7.19 -5.40 13.47
CA GLU A 255 7.28 -4.39 14.53
C GLU A 255 8.69 -3.76 14.66
N GLN A 256 9.67 -4.30 13.93
CA GLN A 256 11.03 -3.77 13.96
C GLN A 256 11.15 -2.56 13.03
N VAL A 257 11.67 -1.46 13.57
CA VAL A 257 11.88 -0.22 12.82
C VAL A 257 13.32 0.24 12.98
N PHE A 258 14.03 0.33 11.87
CA PHE A 258 15.33 0.99 11.79
C PHE A 258 15.14 2.29 10.99
N HIS A 259 15.72 3.40 11.45
CA HIS A 259 15.57 4.67 10.75
C HIS A 259 16.88 5.46 10.70
N LEU A 260 16.99 6.24 9.61
CA LEU A 260 18.10 7.14 9.33
C LEU A 260 17.58 8.52 8.96
N VAL A 261 18.34 9.55 9.30
CA VAL A 261 18.16 10.90 8.74
C VAL A 261 19.13 11.01 7.57
N SER A 262 18.62 11.16 6.36
CA SER A 262 19.42 11.28 5.16
C SER A 262 19.63 12.77 4.83
N SER A 263 20.87 13.21 4.79
CA SER A 263 21.25 14.47 4.15
C SER A 263 21.43 14.26 2.63
N LYS A 264 21.36 15.34 1.84
CA LYS A 264 21.59 15.30 0.37
C LYS A 264 22.94 14.68 -0.02
N GLU A 265 23.94 14.86 0.82
CA GLU A 265 25.28 14.32 0.58
C GLU A 265 25.29 12.80 0.61
N THR A 266 24.49 12.17 1.48
CA THR A 266 24.37 10.72 1.60
C THR A 266 23.77 10.08 0.34
N LEU A 267 22.81 10.72 -0.33
CA LEU A 267 22.27 10.26 -1.62
C LEU A 267 23.31 10.29 -2.76
N CYS A 268 24.22 11.27 -2.73
CA CYS A 268 25.29 11.39 -3.72
C CYS A 268 26.41 10.37 -3.51
N PHE A 269 26.72 9.98 -2.29
CA PHE A 269 27.77 9.00 -1.97
C PHE A 269 27.45 7.60 -2.54
N SER A 270 26.21 7.20 -2.52
CA SER A 270 25.80 5.88 -3.05
C SER A 270 25.98 5.73 -4.57
N ARG A 271 26.08 6.83 -5.34
CA ARG A 271 26.40 6.77 -6.77
C ARG A 271 27.90 6.59 -7.07
N ARG A 272 28.76 6.96 -6.14
CA ARG A 272 30.23 6.84 -6.32
C ARG A 272 30.79 5.49 -5.92
N ASN A 273 30.10 4.72 -5.10
CA ASN A 273 30.60 3.46 -4.55
C ASN A 273 30.08 2.18 -5.23
N THR A 274 29.62 2.27 -6.49
CA THR A 274 29.46 1.04 -7.29
C THR A 274 30.78 0.36 -7.63
N SER A 275 31.93 1.00 -7.35
CA SER A 275 33.26 0.38 -7.46
C SER A 275 33.62 -0.55 -6.29
N PHE A 276 32.91 -0.48 -5.16
CA PHE A 276 33.20 -1.34 -4.00
C PHE A 276 32.79 -2.81 -4.15
N LEU A 277 32.00 -3.14 -5.14
CA LEU A 277 31.66 -4.55 -5.45
C LEU A 277 32.79 -5.33 -6.15
N GLN A 278 33.94 -4.72 -6.41
CA GLN A 278 35.08 -5.39 -7.04
C GLN A 278 36.27 -5.66 -6.11
N GLU A 279 36.31 -5.12 -4.93
CA GLU A 279 37.27 -5.60 -3.94
C GLU A 279 36.70 -6.81 -3.21
N LYS A 280 37.09 -7.99 -3.69
CA LYS A 280 37.01 -9.22 -2.90
C LYS A 280 37.88 -9.03 -1.67
N HIS A 281 37.30 -8.50 -0.60
CA HIS A 281 37.88 -8.70 0.71
C HIS A 281 37.75 -10.19 1.02
N THR A 282 38.77 -10.96 0.64
CA THR A 282 39.02 -12.26 1.23
C THR A 282 39.38 -11.96 2.69
N VAL A 283 38.38 -12.03 3.57
CA VAL A 283 38.64 -12.08 5.00
C VAL A 283 39.42 -13.36 5.23
N SER A 284 40.73 -13.24 5.34
CA SER A 284 41.58 -14.30 5.86
C SER A 284 41.15 -14.53 7.30
N LEU A 285 40.38 -15.56 7.55
CA LEU A 285 40.06 -16.05 8.88
C LEU A 285 41.37 -16.53 9.49
N GLY A 286 42.08 -15.63 10.17
CA GLY A 286 43.18 -16.01 11.07
C GLY A 286 42.64 -16.93 12.15
N GLU A 287 43.44 -17.84 12.67
CA GLU A 287 43.09 -18.94 13.57
C GLU A 287 42.59 -18.53 14.97
N THR A 288 42.13 -17.31 15.17
CA THR A 288 41.68 -16.85 16.50
C THR A 288 40.21 -16.41 16.42
N HIS A 289 39.34 -17.29 16.89
CA HIS A 289 37.91 -17.09 17.15
C HIS A 289 37.08 -16.79 15.90
N ALA A 290 36.62 -17.84 15.22
CA ALA A 290 35.55 -17.73 14.21
C ALA A 290 34.34 -17.00 14.82
N PRO A 291 33.74 -16.01 14.11
CA PRO A 291 32.54 -15.37 14.57
C PRO A 291 31.46 -16.42 14.82
N THR A 292 30.84 -16.39 16.00
CA THR A 292 29.84 -17.40 16.40
C THR A 292 28.52 -17.22 15.62
N TYR A 293 28.31 -16.05 15.03
CA TYR A 293 27.05 -15.70 14.37
C TYR A 293 27.30 -14.94 13.07
N LEU A 294 26.47 -15.25 12.06
CA LEU A 294 26.34 -14.49 10.83
C LEU A 294 24.98 -13.79 10.84
N TYR A 295 24.98 -12.49 10.63
CA TYR A 295 23.75 -11.70 10.58
C TYR A 295 23.47 -11.25 9.15
N GLU A 296 22.23 -11.44 8.70
CA GLU A 296 21.72 -10.93 7.44
C GLU A 296 20.73 -9.78 7.73
N PRO A 297 20.91 -8.59 7.12
CA PRO A 297 19.94 -7.51 7.26
C PRO A 297 18.57 -7.95 6.68
N ASN A 298 17.48 -7.50 7.31
CA ASN A 298 16.14 -7.80 6.81
C ASN A 298 15.85 -7.15 5.45
N ALA A 299 14.76 -7.59 4.78
CA ALA A 299 14.43 -7.20 3.41
C ALA A 299 14.27 -5.68 3.21
N SER A 300 13.78 -4.94 4.21
CA SER A 300 13.64 -3.48 4.11
C SER A 300 14.98 -2.76 4.16
N ILE A 301 15.94 -3.21 4.99
CA ILE A 301 17.30 -2.68 5.02
C ILE A 301 18.04 -3.03 3.73
N MET A 302 17.89 -4.26 3.25
CA MET A 302 18.45 -4.70 1.96
C MET A 302 17.96 -3.82 0.81
N LYS A 303 16.66 -3.54 0.77
CA LYS A 303 16.04 -2.67 -0.23
C LYS A 303 16.49 -1.20 -0.09
N ALA A 304 16.69 -0.74 1.13
CA ALA A 304 17.21 0.61 1.41
C ALA A 304 18.64 0.79 0.89
N GLY A 305 19.46 -0.26 0.92
CA GLY A 305 20.87 -0.22 0.56
C GLY A 305 21.68 0.70 1.46
N CYS A 306 21.36 0.72 2.78
CA CYS A 306 22.00 1.57 3.79
C CYS A 306 22.97 0.77 4.68
N PHE A 307 23.82 -0.05 4.07
CA PHE A 307 24.71 -0.98 4.79
C PHE A 307 25.74 -0.27 5.65
N ASP A 308 26.27 0.86 5.18
CA ASP A 308 27.26 1.67 5.94
C ASP A 308 26.73 2.20 7.28
N ALA A 309 25.43 2.17 7.49
CA ALA A 309 24.79 2.61 8.73
C ALA A 309 24.59 1.46 9.74
N LEU A 310 25.00 0.24 9.38
CA LEU A 310 24.95 -0.94 10.26
C LEU A 310 26.28 -1.27 10.92
N GLU A 311 27.36 -0.59 10.49
CA GLU A 311 28.70 -0.69 11.09
C GLU A 311 28.81 0.18 12.36
#